data_f362aeb6cc99409ff64c0c8d0885ec23
#
_entry.id   f362aeb6cc99409ff64c0c8d0885ec23
#
_cell.length_a   1.000
_cell.length_b   1.000
_cell.length_c   1.000
_cell.angle_alpha   90.00
_cell.angle_beta   90.00
_cell.angle_gamma   90.00
#
_symmetry.space_group_name_H-M   'P 1'
#
loop_
_entity.id
_entity.type
_entity.pdbx_description
1 polymer ?
#
loop_
_entity_poly.entity_id
_entity_poly.type
_entity_poly.pdbx_seq_one_letter_code
_entity_poly.pdbx_strand_id
1 'polypeptide(L)'
;AKANKAPWRGAGIYAAVSTDGGRSFQPEHKLADHSCECCRVTSAIDADGAPLFMWRHVFEPNERDHALARLKPDGTVESVQRATFDRWKVDGCPHHGPSLVVDERGVRHAVWFNQKDGAGRVFYGRLAAGSGISVEGQRQVGGPRAAHADMAVAPGKLAIAWKEFDGERTQLRGLMSADGGDSFSEIALAATDGASDQARVIRRQNQLFVFWRTEKEGFRLFPLP
;
A
#
# COMPACT_ATOMS: atom_id res chain seq x y z
N ALA A 1 -33.14 -10.47 26.59
CA ALA A 1 -32.77 -9.31 25.80
C ALA A 1 -31.61 -9.70 24.90
N LYS A 2 -31.78 -9.77 23.56
CA LYS A 2 -30.69 -9.94 22.61
C LYS A 2 -29.88 -8.65 22.64
N ALA A 3 -28.62 -8.74 23.10
CA ALA A 3 -27.71 -7.62 23.02
C ALA A 3 -27.61 -7.20 21.54
N ASN A 4 -27.96 -5.95 21.26
CA ASN A 4 -27.78 -5.34 19.95
C ASN A 4 -26.28 -5.21 19.70
N LYS A 5 -25.64 -6.30 19.21
CA LYS A 5 -24.24 -6.22 18.77
C LYS A 5 -24.23 -5.34 17.52
N ALA A 6 -23.48 -4.25 17.58
CA ALA A 6 -23.19 -3.47 16.38
C ALA A 6 -22.72 -4.43 15.25
N PRO A 7 -23.15 -4.22 14.01
CA PRO A 7 -22.74 -5.09 12.92
C PRO A 7 -21.21 -5.13 12.84
N TRP A 8 -20.65 -6.34 12.72
CA TRP A 8 -19.22 -6.54 12.55
C TRP A 8 -18.73 -5.87 11.26
N ARG A 9 -17.65 -5.09 11.34
CA ARG A 9 -17.08 -4.32 10.23
C ARG A 9 -15.58 -4.53 10.09
N GLY A 10 -15.07 -5.71 10.30
CA GLY A 10 -13.66 -6.02 10.18
C GLY A 10 -12.94 -6.23 11.51
N ALA A 11 -11.65 -6.48 11.46
CA ALA A 11 -10.80 -6.80 12.59
C ALA A 11 -10.04 -5.58 13.14
N GLY A 12 -9.43 -5.73 14.32
CA GLY A 12 -8.52 -4.74 14.88
C GLY A 12 -7.15 -4.80 14.20
N ILE A 13 -6.49 -3.65 14.08
CA ILE A 13 -5.07 -3.54 13.72
C ILE A 13 -4.25 -3.21 14.95
N TYR A 14 -3.13 -3.91 15.11
CA TYR A 14 -2.20 -3.75 16.21
C TYR A 14 -0.78 -3.57 15.68
N ALA A 15 0.05 -2.85 16.43
CA ALA A 15 1.48 -2.71 16.22
C ALA A 15 2.23 -3.01 17.50
N ALA A 16 3.38 -3.67 17.39
CA ALA A 16 4.34 -3.84 18.47
C ALA A 16 5.71 -3.31 18.02
N VAL A 17 6.45 -2.71 18.95
CA VAL A 17 7.76 -2.09 18.69
C VAL A 17 8.85 -2.92 19.34
N SER A 18 9.92 -3.17 18.63
CA SER A 18 11.18 -3.71 19.15
C SER A 18 12.24 -2.61 19.17
N THR A 19 12.99 -2.53 20.26
CA THR A 19 14.13 -1.61 20.42
C THR A 19 15.47 -2.34 20.45
N ASP A 20 15.46 -3.66 20.28
CA ASP A 20 16.64 -4.55 20.37
C ASP A 20 16.92 -5.35 19.10
N GLY A 21 16.45 -4.87 17.95
CA GLY A 21 16.64 -5.52 16.66
C GLY A 21 15.76 -6.76 16.44
N GLY A 22 14.57 -6.78 17.03
CA GLY A 22 13.57 -7.85 16.84
C GLY A 22 13.75 -9.05 17.78
N ARG A 23 14.60 -8.94 18.81
CA ARG A 23 14.79 -10.02 19.81
C ARG A 23 13.65 -10.09 20.82
N SER A 24 13.10 -8.93 21.17
CA SER A 24 11.89 -8.80 21.98
C SER A 24 10.99 -7.71 21.46
N PHE A 25 9.70 -7.75 21.81
CA PHE A 25 8.73 -6.73 21.44
C PHE A 25 8.06 -6.18 22.70
N GLN A 26 7.83 -4.88 22.71
CA GLN A 26 7.01 -4.22 23.72
C GLN A 26 5.54 -4.66 23.59
N PRO A 27 4.69 -4.40 24.61
CA PRO A 27 3.27 -4.66 24.49
C PRO A 27 2.67 -4.02 23.23
N GLU A 28 1.72 -4.71 22.64
CA GLU A 28 1.06 -4.25 21.43
C GLU A 28 0.18 -3.01 21.69
N HIS A 29 0.15 -2.13 20.70
CA HIS A 29 -0.73 -0.96 20.65
C HIS A 29 -1.82 -1.20 19.62
N LYS A 30 -3.07 -1.05 20.02
CA LYS A 30 -4.20 -1.09 19.08
C LYS A 30 -4.24 0.19 18.27
N LEU A 31 -4.05 0.10 16.95
CA LEU A 31 -4.10 1.25 16.05
C LEU A 31 -5.54 1.63 15.70
N ALA A 32 -6.39 0.65 15.41
CA ALA A 32 -7.77 0.86 15.01
C ALA A 32 -8.60 -0.42 15.09
N ASP A 33 -9.92 -0.26 15.10
CA ASP A 33 -10.90 -1.28 14.73
C ASP A 33 -11.27 -1.17 13.25
N HIS A 34 -12.08 -2.08 12.76
CA HIS A 34 -12.72 -2.00 11.43
C HIS A 34 -11.76 -2.06 10.24
N SER A 35 -10.66 -2.81 10.35
CA SER A 35 -9.80 -3.09 9.20
C SER A 35 -10.38 -4.19 8.31
N CYS A 36 -10.08 -4.13 7.02
CA CYS A 36 -10.30 -5.23 6.09
C CYS A 36 -9.24 -6.30 6.33
N GLU A 37 -9.58 -7.37 7.04
CA GLU A 37 -8.65 -8.39 7.55
C GLU A 37 -7.89 -9.17 6.49
N CYS A 38 -8.43 -9.25 5.27
CA CYS A 38 -7.78 -9.96 4.16
C CYS A 38 -6.79 -9.08 3.36
N CYS A 39 -6.71 -7.78 3.67
CA CYS A 39 -5.83 -6.85 2.98
C CYS A 39 -4.58 -6.62 3.80
N ARG A 40 -3.41 -6.69 3.14
CA ARG A 40 -2.14 -6.40 3.83
C ARG A 40 -2.12 -4.97 4.37
N VAL A 41 -1.43 -4.79 5.48
CA VAL A 41 -1.05 -3.50 6.04
C VAL A 41 0.31 -3.12 5.46
N THR A 42 0.56 -1.84 5.28
CA THR A 42 1.87 -1.31 4.96
C THR A 42 2.32 -0.34 6.06
N SER A 43 3.64 -0.25 6.26
CA SER A 43 4.23 0.70 7.19
C SER A 43 5.41 1.42 6.55
N ALA A 44 5.66 2.65 6.99
CA ALA A 44 6.80 3.46 6.63
C ALA A 44 7.27 4.24 7.85
N ILE A 45 8.46 4.81 7.80
CA ILE A 45 8.93 5.77 8.81
C ILE A 45 8.73 7.17 8.24
N ASP A 46 8.02 8.01 8.98
CA ASP A 46 7.76 9.39 8.61
C ASP A 46 9.02 10.27 8.75
N ALA A 47 8.98 11.48 8.23
CA ALA A 47 10.12 12.41 8.23
C ALA A 47 10.68 12.73 9.62
N ASP A 48 9.84 12.68 10.65
CA ASP A 48 10.23 12.90 12.05
C ASP A 48 10.62 11.61 12.80
N GLY A 49 10.71 10.48 12.10
CA GLY A 49 11.06 9.17 12.65
C GLY A 49 9.89 8.37 13.22
N ALA A 50 8.67 8.89 13.21
CA ALA A 50 7.50 8.18 13.71
C ALA A 50 7.04 7.09 12.73
N PRO A 51 6.66 5.88 13.21
CA PRO A 51 6.04 4.87 12.38
C PRO A 51 4.68 5.32 11.83
N LEU A 52 4.49 5.16 10.53
CA LEU A 52 3.25 5.35 9.81
C LEU A 52 2.69 4.01 9.38
N PHE A 53 1.38 3.85 9.45
CA PHE A 53 0.67 2.66 9.03
C PHE A 53 -0.47 3.03 8.09
N MET A 54 -0.61 2.29 6.99
CA MET A 54 -1.74 2.45 6.07
C MET A 54 -2.35 1.09 5.76
N TRP A 55 -3.68 1.03 5.78
CA TRP A 55 -4.43 -0.20 5.56
C TRP A 55 -5.79 0.10 4.93
N ARG A 56 -6.45 -0.93 4.39
CA ARG A 56 -7.85 -0.82 3.98
C ARG A 56 -8.74 -0.86 5.21
N HIS A 57 -9.46 0.22 5.44
CA HIS A 57 -10.40 0.40 6.52
C HIS A 57 -11.85 0.25 6.05
N VAL A 58 -12.74 -0.11 6.95
CA VAL A 58 -14.18 -0.20 6.69
C VAL A 58 -14.87 0.98 7.34
N PHE A 59 -14.98 2.09 6.63
CA PHE A 59 -15.70 3.27 7.09
C PHE A 59 -17.22 3.06 6.98
N GLU A 60 -18.00 3.79 7.81
CA GLU A 60 -19.45 3.79 7.70
C GLU A 60 -19.90 4.37 6.34
N PRO A 61 -20.97 3.83 5.72
CA PRO A 61 -21.77 2.66 6.13
C PRO A 61 -21.25 1.30 5.59
N ASN A 62 -20.14 1.17 4.98
CA ASN A 62 -19.38 0.03 4.43
C ASN A 62 -18.47 0.49 3.27
N GLU A 63 -17.81 1.63 3.46
CA GLU A 63 -16.88 2.16 2.47
C GLU A 63 -15.47 1.62 2.72
N ARG A 64 -14.87 0.99 1.72
CA ARG A 64 -13.59 0.29 1.78
C ARG A 64 -12.43 1.18 1.31
N ASP A 65 -12.29 2.36 1.89
CA ASP A 65 -11.15 3.25 1.65
C ASP A 65 -9.96 2.91 2.54
N HIS A 66 -8.87 3.63 2.37
CA HIS A 66 -7.68 3.43 3.18
C HIS A 66 -7.64 4.42 4.35
N ALA A 67 -7.14 3.94 5.48
CA ALA A 67 -6.83 4.74 6.64
C ALA A 67 -5.33 4.85 6.85
N LEU A 68 -4.92 5.94 7.46
CA LEU A 68 -3.56 6.24 7.89
C LEU A 68 -3.56 6.52 9.39
N ALA A 69 -2.59 6.00 10.12
CA ALA A 69 -2.31 6.34 11.52
C ALA A 69 -0.82 6.41 11.78
N ARG A 70 -0.42 7.20 12.79
CA ARG A 70 0.94 7.31 13.29
C ARG A 70 1.01 6.80 14.72
N LEU A 71 2.13 6.16 15.05
CA LEU A 71 2.46 5.79 16.41
C LEU A 71 3.49 6.78 16.95
N LYS A 72 3.15 7.48 18.02
CA LYS A 72 4.08 8.41 18.70
C LYS A 72 5.13 7.65 19.52
N PRO A 73 6.27 8.30 19.86
CA PRO A 73 7.31 7.66 20.68
C PRO A 73 6.83 7.20 22.06
N ASP A 74 5.80 7.83 22.61
CA ASP A 74 5.18 7.46 23.89
C ASP A 74 4.20 6.27 23.79
N GLY A 75 4.06 5.69 22.57
CA GLY A 75 3.14 4.59 22.31
C GLY A 75 1.70 5.02 22.06
N THR A 76 1.38 6.31 22.11
CA THR A 76 0.03 6.77 21.74
C THR A 76 -0.18 6.74 20.24
N VAL A 77 -1.37 6.35 19.84
CA VAL A 77 -1.79 6.34 18.43
C VAL A 77 -2.47 7.68 18.12
N GLU A 78 -2.00 8.37 17.09
CA GLU A 78 -2.71 9.53 16.57
C GLU A 78 -4.04 9.09 15.96
N SER A 79 -4.99 10.03 15.87
CA SER A 79 -6.31 9.75 15.31
C SER A 79 -6.21 9.11 13.93
N VAL A 80 -6.97 8.04 13.72
CA VAL A 80 -7.09 7.38 12.41
C VAL A 80 -7.72 8.36 11.42
N GLN A 81 -7.02 8.60 10.31
CA GLN A 81 -7.46 9.52 9.27
C GLN A 81 -7.80 8.74 7.98
N ARG A 82 -8.86 9.14 7.27
CA ARG A 82 -9.14 8.61 5.94
C ARG A 82 -8.08 9.15 4.98
N ALA A 83 -7.44 8.25 4.23
CA ALA A 83 -6.33 8.57 3.32
C ALA A 83 -6.72 8.46 1.84
N THR A 84 -7.81 7.79 1.50
CA THR A 84 -8.38 7.73 0.13
C THR A 84 -9.89 7.95 0.19
N PHE A 85 -10.48 8.42 -0.92
CA PHE A 85 -11.84 8.98 -0.91
C PHE A 85 -12.70 8.47 -2.07
N ASP A 86 -12.41 7.28 -2.59
CA ASP A 86 -13.18 6.67 -3.69
C ASP A 86 -14.54 6.09 -3.21
N ARG A 87 -14.70 5.91 -1.88
CA ARG A 87 -15.93 5.45 -1.22
C ARG A 87 -16.45 4.12 -1.77
N TRP A 88 -15.51 3.21 -2.04
CA TRP A 88 -15.84 1.91 -2.60
C TRP A 88 -16.65 1.06 -1.63
N LYS A 89 -17.86 0.69 -2.04
CA LYS A 89 -18.74 -0.20 -1.28
C LYS A 89 -18.67 -1.62 -1.84
N VAL A 90 -18.25 -2.56 -1.02
CA VAL A 90 -18.17 -3.98 -1.40
C VAL A 90 -18.41 -4.88 -0.19
N ASP A 91 -19.32 -5.86 -0.36
CA ASP A 91 -19.53 -6.93 0.61
C ASP A 91 -18.64 -8.12 0.26
N GLY A 92 -17.35 -8.00 0.62
CA GLY A 92 -16.36 -9.02 0.31
C GLY A 92 -14.95 -8.61 0.68
N CYS A 93 -14.03 -9.54 0.46
CA CYS A 93 -12.60 -9.38 0.70
C CYS A 93 -11.87 -9.11 -0.63
N PRO A 94 -11.49 -7.87 -0.92
CA PRO A 94 -10.85 -7.53 -2.19
C PRO A 94 -9.40 -8.02 -2.31
N HIS A 95 -8.75 -8.39 -1.21
CA HIS A 95 -7.35 -8.87 -1.16
C HIS A 95 -6.30 -7.90 -1.73
N HIS A 96 -6.62 -6.60 -1.79
CA HIS A 96 -5.75 -5.55 -2.28
C HIS A 96 -5.38 -4.59 -1.14
N GLY A 97 -4.20 -4.77 -0.56
CA GLY A 97 -3.64 -3.82 0.40
C GLY A 97 -2.87 -2.69 -0.30
N PRO A 98 -2.67 -1.55 0.36
CA PRO A 98 -1.88 -0.44 -0.14
C PRO A 98 -0.37 -0.73 -0.03
N SER A 99 0.45 0.13 -0.65
CA SER A 99 1.86 0.31 -0.34
C SER A 99 2.12 1.79 -0.04
N LEU A 100 2.95 2.07 0.95
CA LEU A 100 3.27 3.40 1.45
C LEU A 100 4.78 3.53 1.63
N VAL A 101 5.35 4.63 1.15
CA VAL A 101 6.74 4.99 1.38
C VAL A 101 6.86 6.48 1.69
N VAL A 102 7.94 6.87 2.37
CA VAL A 102 8.30 8.26 2.60
C VAL A 102 9.66 8.49 1.94
N ASP A 103 9.74 9.50 1.08
CA ASP A 103 10.99 9.84 0.41
C ASP A 103 11.92 10.68 1.33
N GLU A 104 13.13 10.96 0.87
CA GLU A 104 14.14 11.74 1.59
C GLU A 104 13.75 13.19 1.87
N ARG A 105 12.73 13.71 1.17
CA ARG A 105 12.14 15.04 1.38
C ARG A 105 10.97 15.01 2.36
N GLY A 106 10.63 13.83 2.89
CA GLY A 106 9.48 13.63 3.77
C GLY A 106 8.14 13.55 3.04
N VAL A 107 8.13 13.41 1.72
CA VAL A 107 6.90 13.25 0.96
C VAL A 107 6.40 11.81 1.10
N ARG A 108 5.14 11.67 1.48
CA ARG A 108 4.46 10.38 1.63
C ARG A 108 3.84 9.99 0.29
N HIS A 109 4.33 8.90 -0.30
CA HIS A 109 3.80 8.33 -1.53
C HIS A 109 3.00 7.08 -1.21
N ALA A 110 1.85 6.91 -1.87
CA ALA A 110 1.03 5.72 -1.73
C ALA A 110 0.59 5.18 -3.08
N VAL A 111 0.50 3.84 -3.18
CA VAL A 111 -0.26 3.16 -4.23
C VAL A 111 -1.35 2.32 -3.57
N TRP A 112 -2.53 2.31 -4.18
CA TRP A 112 -3.66 1.56 -3.68
C TRP A 112 -4.56 1.10 -4.81
N PHE A 113 -5.35 0.07 -4.51
CA PHE A 113 -6.40 -0.40 -5.40
C PHE A 113 -7.74 0.06 -4.85
N ASN A 114 -8.58 0.61 -5.70
CA ASN A 114 -9.98 0.86 -5.38
C ASN A 114 -10.85 0.62 -6.60
N GLN A 115 -12.16 0.53 -6.38
CA GLN A 115 -13.13 0.47 -7.45
C GLN A 115 -13.90 1.78 -7.49
N LYS A 116 -13.84 2.43 -8.63
CA LYS A 116 -14.57 3.66 -8.92
C LYS A 116 -15.40 3.44 -10.18
N ASP A 117 -16.63 3.91 -10.17
CA ASP A 117 -17.57 3.78 -11.31
C ASP A 117 -17.72 2.34 -11.83
N GLY A 118 -17.71 1.37 -10.92
CA GLY A 118 -17.84 -0.06 -11.24
C GLY A 118 -16.57 -0.73 -11.77
N ALA A 119 -15.46 0.00 -11.94
CA ALA A 119 -14.20 -0.52 -12.47
C ALA A 119 -13.08 -0.49 -11.41
N GLY A 120 -12.43 -1.64 -11.17
CA GLY A 120 -11.24 -1.74 -10.34
C GLY A 120 -10.03 -1.08 -10.99
N ARG A 121 -9.25 -0.32 -10.21
CA ARG A 121 -8.06 0.39 -10.68
C ARG A 121 -7.01 0.48 -9.59
N VAL A 122 -5.75 0.53 -10.00
CA VAL A 122 -4.64 0.94 -9.16
C VAL A 122 -4.43 2.45 -9.31
N PHE A 123 -4.23 3.12 -8.19
CA PHE A 123 -3.94 4.54 -8.12
C PHE A 123 -2.61 4.77 -7.42
N TYR A 124 -1.94 5.84 -7.81
CA TYR A 124 -0.83 6.46 -7.11
C TYR A 124 -1.22 7.87 -6.70
N GLY A 125 -0.69 8.35 -5.58
CA GLY A 125 -0.80 9.74 -5.14
C GLY A 125 0.15 10.05 -3.99
N ARG A 126 0.33 11.35 -3.73
CA ARG A 126 1.05 11.87 -2.57
C ARG A 126 0.05 12.20 -1.46
N LEU A 127 0.35 11.78 -0.24
CA LEU A 127 -0.52 12.01 0.92
C LEU A 127 -0.01 13.24 1.68
N ALA A 128 -0.65 14.38 1.47
CA ALA A 128 -0.34 15.60 2.22
C ALA A 128 -1.09 15.62 3.55
N ALA A 129 -0.38 16.01 4.63
CA ALA A 129 -0.95 16.21 5.94
C ALA A 129 -1.36 17.68 6.14
N GLY A 130 -2.54 17.90 6.71
CA GLY A 130 -3.07 19.21 7.02
C GLY A 130 -4.11 19.10 8.13
N SER A 131 -5.27 19.74 7.98
CA SER A 131 -6.44 19.51 8.85
C SER A 131 -7.04 18.09 8.71
N GLY A 132 -6.56 17.33 7.75
CA GLY A 132 -6.82 15.93 7.42
C GLY A 132 -5.80 15.47 6.39
N ILE A 133 -6.00 14.29 5.81
CA ILE A 133 -5.19 13.82 4.69
C ILE A 133 -5.85 14.25 3.38
N SER A 134 -5.05 14.81 2.46
CA SER A 134 -5.44 15.03 1.07
C SER A 134 -4.55 14.21 0.14
N VAL A 135 -5.09 13.85 -1.03
CA VAL A 135 -4.34 13.15 -2.07
C VAL A 135 -4.00 14.13 -3.19
N GLU A 136 -2.71 14.35 -3.39
CA GLU A 136 -2.18 15.21 -4.44
C GLU A 136 -1.61 14.39 -5.59
N GLY A 137 -1.74 14.88 -6.80
CA GLY A 137 -1.20 14.23 -8.00
C GLY A 137 -1.75 12.83 -8.24
N GLN A 138 -3.00 12.56 -7.84
CA GLN A 138 -3.61 11.25 -8.03
C GLN A 138 -3.67 10.90 -9.52
N ARG A 139 -3.15 9.72 -9.84
CA ARG A 139 -3.19 9.16 -11.19
C ARG A 139 -3.44 7.66 -11.16
N GLN A 140 -4.01 7.15 -12.24
CA GLN A 140 -4.12 5.70 -12.46
C GLN A 140 -2.77 5.12 -12.83
N VAL A 141 -2.48 3.93 -12.30
CA VAL A 141 -1.31 3.11 -12.59
C VAL A 141 -1.76 1.89 -13.39
N GLY A 142 -1.18 1.72 -14.58
CA GLY A 142 -1.53 0.62 -15.48
C GLY A 142 -2.93 0.72 -16.07
N GLY A 143 -3.35 -0.35 -16.71
CA GLY A 143 -4.64 -0.47 -17.37
C GLY A 143 -5.76 -0.98 -16.42
N PRO A 144 -6.90 -1.37 -16.99
CA PRO A 144 -8.08 -1.75 -16.21
C PRO A 144 -7.96 -3.10 -15.48
N ARG A 145 -6.90 -3.86 -15.75
CA ARG A 145 -6.59 -5.15 -15.07
C ARG A 145 -5.34 -5.07 -14.21
N ALA A 146 -4.81 -3.87 -13.98
CA ALA A 146 -3.69 -3.65 -13.07
C ALA A 146 -4.09 -4.00 -11.64
N ALA A 147 -3.21 -4.72 -10.94
CA ALA A 147 -3.49 -5.23 -9.60
C ALA A 147 -2.20 -5.39 -8.77
N HIS A 148 -2.36 -5.40 -7.44
CA HIS A 148 -1.32 -5.73 -6.48
C HIS A 148 -0.04 -4.92 -6.64
N ALA A 149 -0.19 -3.59 -6.80
CA ALA A 149 0.95 -2.71 -6.89
C ALA A 149 1.72 -2.62 -5.57
N ASP A 150 3.02 -2.45 -5.70
CA ASP A 150 3.95 -2.20 -4.61
C ASP A 150 4.94 -1.11 -5.02
N MET A 151 5.57 -0.43 -4.05
CA MET A 151 6.48 0.66 -4.33
C MET A 151 7.64 0.71 -3.33
N ALA A 152 8.75 1.29 -3.77
CA ALA A 152 9.87 1.66 -2.92
C ALA A 152 10.55 2.94 -3.41
N VAL A 153 11.29 3.58 -2.52
CA VAL A 153 12.11 4.76 -2.81
C VAL A 153 13.59 4.48 -2.52
N ALA A 154 14.45 5.09 -3.32
CA ALA A 154 15.88 5.24 -3.08
C ALA A 154 16.23 6.72 -3.33
N PRO A 155 17.42 7.22 -2.93
CA PRO A 155 17.79 8.61 -3.16
C PRO A 155 17.57 9.02 -4.61
N GLY A 156 16.71 10.05 -4.82
CA GLY A 156 16.34 10.56 -6.14
C GLY A 156 15.51 9.61 -7.02
N LYS A 157 15.02 8.47 -6.49
CA LYS A 157 14.27 7.49 -7.28
C LYS A 157 13.04 7.00 -6.55
N LEU A 158 11.93 6.85 -7.29
CA LEU A 158 10.72 6.16 -6.85
C LEU A 158 10.34 5.12 -7.88
N ALA A 159 10.07 3.90 -7.44
CA ALA A 159 9.61 2.82 -8.29
C ALA A 159 8.27 2.27 -7.84
N ILE A 160 7.41 1.96 -8.81
CA ILE A 160 6.15 1.24 -8.62
C ILE A 160 6.22 0.00 -9.51
N ALA A 161 5.79 -1.15 -9.00
CA ALA A 161 5.60 -2.35 -9.80
C ALA A 161 4.21 -2.94 -9.58
N TRP A 162 3.60 -3.49 -10.63
CA TRP A 162 2.30 -4.16 -10.56
C TRP A 162 2.24 -5.32 -11.54
N LYS A 163 1.27 -6.18 -11.33
CA LYS A 163 0.90 -7.18 -12.33
C LYS A 163 -0.39 -6.81 -13.04
N GLU A 164 -0.46 -7.15 -14.32
CA GLU A 164 -1.59 -6.85 -15.18
C GLU A 164 -1.81 -7.98 -16.16
N PHE A 165 -3.04 -8.51 -16.20
CA PHE A 165 -3.40 -9.54 -17.19
C PHE A 165 -3.83 -8.87 -18.50
N ASP A 166 -3.15 -9.18 -19.60
CA ASP A 166 -3.42 -8.58 -20.92
C ASP A 166 -4.52 -9.30 -21.73
N GLY A 167 -4.98 -10.44 -21.23
CA GLY A 167 -5.96 -11.32 -21.88
C GLY A 167 -5.38 -12.69 -22.22
N GLU A 168 -4.06 -12.82 -22.27
CA GLU A 168 -3.33 -14.05 -22.56
C GLU A 168 -2.34 -14.38 -21.43
N ARG A 169 -1.57 -13.40 -20.97
CA ARG A 169 -0.49 -13.56 -19.98
C ARG A 169 -0.59 -12.53 -18.87
N THR A 170 -0.02 -12.86 -17.73
CA THR A 170 0.20 -11.88 -16.66
C THR A 170 1.52 -11.15 -16.92
N GLN A 171 1.43 -9.85 -17.15
CA GLN A 171 2.56 -8.94 -17.33
C GLN A 171 3.02 -8.41 -15.96
N LEU A 172 4.32 -8.37 -15.72
CA LEU A 172 4.96 -7.60 -14.68
C LEU A 172 5.43 -6.28 -15.27
N ARG A 173 4.87 -5.17 -14.81
CA ARG A 173 5.17 -3.82 -15.29
C ARG A 173 5.70 -2.96 -14.16
N GLY A 174 6.41 -1.90 -14.49
CA GLY A 174 6.93 -0.93 -13.55
C GLY A 174 6.81 0.50 -14.07
N LEU A 175 6.83 1.43 -13.12
CA LEU A 175 7.03 2.86 -13.34
C LEU A 175 8.23 3.33 -12.53
N MET A 176 9.06 4.17 -13.14
CA MET A 176 10.16 4.86 -12.49
C MET A 176 9.96 6.36 -12.55
N SER A 177 10.23 7.04 -11.44
CA SER A 177 10.29 8.49 -11.35
C SER A 177 11.65 8.91 -10.79
N ALA A 178 12.23 9.97 -11.37
CA ALA A 178 13.45 10.63 -10.89
C ALA A 178 13.19 12.02 -10.32
N ASP A 179 11.94 12.46 -10.27
CA ASP A 179 11.50 13.81 -9.87
C ASP A 179 10.51 13.80 -8.69
N GLY A 180 10.48 12.68 -7.93
CA GLY A 180 9.62 12.54 -6.76
C GLY A 180 8.14 12.34 -7.09
N GLY A 181 7.87 11.66 -8.21
CA GLY A 181 6.52 11.26 -8.60
C GLY A 181 5.78 12.31 -9.42
N ASP A 182 6.44 13.34 -9.91
CA ASP A 182 5.83 14.32 -10.83
C ASP A 182 5.68 13.72 -12.23
N SER A 183 6.70 13.01 -12.72
CA SER A 183 6.64 12.25 -13.96
C SER A 183 7.09 10.80 -13.75
N PHE A 184 6.69 9.93 -14.68
CA PHE A 184 7.03 8.51 -14.66
C PHE A 184 7.37 7.99 -16.05
N SER A 185 8.37 7.11 -16.11
CA SER A 185 8.69 6.29 -17.29
C SER A 185 8.25 4.86 -17.05
N GLU A 186 7.55 4.26 -18.01
CA GLU A 186 7.08 2.87 -17.93
C GLU A 186 8.19 1.88 -18.29
N ILE A 187 8.20 0.74 -17.61
CA ILE A 187 9.13 -0.36 -17.81
C ILE A 187 8.36 -1.66 -17.94
N ALA A 188 8.58 -2.41 -19.00
CA ALA A 188 8.17 -3.80 -19.11
C ALA A 188 9.26 -4.69 -18.50
N LEU A 189 8.92 -5.47 -17.49
CA LEU A 189 9.90 -6.27 -16.73
C LEU A 189 9.86 -7.74 -17.14
N ALA A 190 8.70 -8.37 -17.15
CA ALA A 190 8.53 -9.78 -17.42
C ALA A 190 7.08 -10.13 -17.75
N ALA A 191 6.85 -11.38 -18.16
CA ALA A 191 5.52 -11.94 -18.29
C ALA A 191 5.55 -13.43 -17.90
N THR A 192 4.39 -13.97 -17.53
CA THR A 192 4.16 -15.40 -17.30
C THR A 192 2.75 -15.79 -17.77
N ASP A 193 2.60 -17.00 -18.24
CA ASP A 193 1.33 -17.65 -18.52
C ASP A 193 0.91 -18.62 -17.39
N GLY A 194 1.76 -18.75 -16.35
CA GLY A 194 1.47 -19.48 -15.12
C GLY A 194 0.91 -18.59 -14.02
N ALA A 195 0.56 -19.21 -12.89
CA ALA A 195 0.19 -18.47 -11.68
C ALA A 195 1.34 -17.61 -11.17
N SER A 196 1.02 -16.50 -10.54
CA SER A 196 2.03 -15.57 -10.02
C SER A 196 1.61 -14.95 -8.70
N ASP A 197 2.59 -14.72 -7.83
CA ASP A 197 2.41 -13.97 -6.59
C ASP A 197 2.34 -12.45 -6.87
N GLN A 198 2.12 -11.69 -5.82
CA GLN A 198 2.20 -10.23 -5.87
C GLN A 198 3.67 -9.81 -5.99
N ALA A 199 3.97 -8.92 -6.92
CA ALA A 199 5.30 -8.32 -7.03
C ALA A 199 5.64 -7.48 -5.79
N ARG A 200 6.94 -7.40 -5.45
CA ARG A 200 7.46 -6.56 -4.38
C ARG A 200 8.59 -5.70 -4.90
N VAL A 201 8.53 -4.42 -4.60
CA VAL A 201 9.66 -3.51 -4.85
C VAL A 201 10.50 -3.45 -3.59
N ILE A 202 11.78 -3.80 -3.71
CA ILE A 202 12.72 -3.83 -2.59
C ILE A 202 13.89 -2.91 -2.86
N ARG A 203 14.42 -2.32 -1.79
CA ARG A 203 15.62 -1.48 -1.84
C ARG A 203 16.79 -2.21 -1.20
N ARG A 204 17.92 -2.18 -1.89
CA ARG A 204 19.22 -2.55 -1.33
C ARG A 204 20.18 -1.41 -1.57
N GLN A 205 20.60 -0.72 -0.52
CA GLN A 205 21.38 0.52 -0.60
C GLN A 205 20.65 1.58 -1.47
N ASN A 206 21.25 2.01 -2.57
CA ASN A 206 20.69 2.98 -3.52
C ASN A 206 20.07 2.32 -4.76
N GLN A 207 20.02 1.00 -4.81
CA GLN A 207 19.46 0.24 -5.92
C GLN A 207 18.07 -0.29 -5.58
N LEU A 208 17.13 -0.16 -6.51
CA LEU A 208 15.80 -0.72 -6.44
C LEU A 208 15.71 -1.99 -7.29
N PHE A 209 14.92 -2.95 -6.83
CA PHE A 209 14.68 -4.21 -7.50
C PHE A 209 13.20 -4.56 -7.42
N VAL A 210 12.71 -5.29 -8.41
CA VAL A 210 11.41 -5.98 -8.30
C VAL A 210 11.64 -7.46 -8.07
N PHE A 211 11.13 -7.97 -6.96
CA PHE A 211 11.07 -9.39 -6.65
C PHE A 211 9.72 -9.94 -7.10
N TRP A 212 9.74 -11.02 -7.88
CA TRP A 212 8.54 -11.67 -8.35
C TRP A 212 8.69 -13.18 -8.40
N ARG A 213 7.69 -13.89 -7.87
CA ARG A 213 7.60 -15.34 -7.94
C ARG A 213 6.48 -15.72 -8.89
N THR A 214 6.76 -16.67 -9.76
CA THR A 214 5.81 -17.28 -10.67
C THR A 214 5.89 -18.80 -10.56
N GLU A 215 4.84 -19.48 -10.97
CA GLU A 215 4.79 -20.93 -10.94
C GLU A 215 5.83 -21.55 -11.90
N LYS A 216 5.92 -21.01 -13.11
CA LYS A 216 6.78 -21.55 -14.16
C LYS A 216 8.24 -21.15 -14.06
N GLU A 217 8.50 -19.86 -13.79
CA GLU A 217 9.85 -19.31 -13.83
C GLU A 217 10.49 -19.22 -12.44
N GLY A 218 9.73 -19.53 -11.37
CA GLY A 218 10.23 -19.49 -9.99
C GLY A 218 10.46 -18.07 -9.45
N PHE A 219 11.46 -17.91 -8.59
CA PHE A 219 11.83 -16.62 -7.99
C PHE A 219 12.76 -15.85 -8.91
N ARG A 220 12.40 -14.61 -9.22
CA ARG A 220 13.21 -13.71 -10.05
C ARG A 220 13.37 -12.35 -9.40
N LEU A 221 14.52 -11.74 -9.61
CA LEU A 221 14.88 -10.41 -9.14
C LEU A 221 15.28 -9.55 -10.35
N PHE A 222 14.57 -8.45 -10.55
CA PHE A 222 14.79 -7.53 -11.67
C PHE A 222 15.39 -6.23 -11.13
N PRO A 223 16.65 -5.89 -11.47
CA PRO A 223 17.20 -4.59 -11.13
C PRO A 223 16.45 -3.50 -11.91
N LEU A 224 16.14 -2.40 -11.22
CA LEU A 224 15.53 -1.23 -11.85
C LEU A 224 16.62 -0.19 -12.17
N PRO A 225 16.46 0.64 -13.23
CA PRO A 225 17.44 1.62 -13.64
C PRO A 225 17.73 2.70 -12.60
#